data_12a78cd189a3bea1d1e1749fa23b99e8
#
_entry.id   12a78cd189a3bea1d1e1749fa23b99e8
#
_cell.length_a   1.000
_cell.length_b   1.000
_cell.length_c   1.000
_cell.angle_alpha   90.00
_cell.angle_beta   90.00
_cell.angle_gamma   90.00
#
_symmetry.space_group_name_H-M   'P 1'
#
loop_
_entity.id
_entity.type
_entity.pdbx_description
1 polymer ?
#
loop_
_entity_poly.entity_id
_entity_poly.type
_entity_poly.pdbx_seq_one_letter_code
_entity_poly.pdbx_strand_id
1 'polypeptide(L)'
;MTPASAWASAAVPFDRIATPRALVAPLPLNEVFTHAERVRSGRGRTVQHWAGRLAAKYAVLRLLDVDGPSSGGRLGEVEILPRPSALCRRASECLHGHPPGVRLRGDLGARVEPGTRVGVSISHGAGLAIAVALASAPLPEDESDDHEDGNA
;
A
#
# COMPACT_ATOMS: atom_id res chain seq x y z
N MET A 1 9.36 13.76 7.84
CA MET A 1 8.05 14.45 7.89
C MET A 1 7.01 13.49 8.43
N THR A 2 6.45 13.81 9.56
CA THR A 2 5.35 13.02 10.12
C THR A 2 4.12 13.28 9.29
N PRO A 3 3.35 12.27 8.89
CA PRO A 3 2.11 12.51 8.16
C PRO A 3 1.16 13.39 9.00
N ALA A 4 0.50 14.32 8.35
CA ALA A 4 -0.42 15.27 9.00
C ALA A 4 -1.62 14.57 9.65
N SER A 5 -1.95 13.38 9.16
CA SER A 5 -2.98 12.51 9.71
C SER A 5 -2.43 11.12 9.97
N ALA A 6 -2.92 10.47 11.03
CA ALA A 6 -2.60 9.09 11.31
C ALA A 6 -3.27 8.12 10.32
N TRP A 7 -4.28 8.56 9.60
CA TRP A 7 -5.02 7.76 8.62
C TRP A 7 -5.60 8.61 7.49
N ALA A 8 -5.84 7.97 6.36
CA ALA A 8 -6.54 8.54 5.21
C ALA A 8 -7.33 7.46 4.48
N SER A 9 -8.30 7.85 3.71
CA SER A 9 -9.11 6.92 2.91
C SER A 9 -9.27 7.40 1.47
N ALA A 10 -9.58 6.47 0.59
CA ALA A 10 -9.92 6.75 -0.79
C ALA A 10 -10.92 5.73 -1.32
N ALA A 11 -11.73 6.12 -2.28
CA ALA A 11 -12.69 5.28 -2.96
C ALA A 11 -12.48 5.37 -4.47
N VAL A 12 -12.60 4.23 -5.14
CA VAL A 12 -12.49 4.12 -6.60
C VAL A 12 -13.72 3.38 -7.12
N PRO A 13 -14.62 4.05 -7.83
CA PRO A 13 -15.72 3.40 -8.51
C PRO A 13 -15.19 2.63 -9.72
N PHE A 14 -15.68 1.43 -9.93
CA PHE A 14 -15.31 0.60 -11.07
C PHE A 14 -16.51 -0.03 -11.77
N ASP A 15 -17.72 0.32 -11.38
CA ASP A 15 -18.93 -0.05 -12.12
C ASP A 15 -18.83 0.47 -13.55
N ARG A 16 -19.24 -0.35 -14.51
CA ARG A 16 -19.13 -0.06 -15.96
C ARG A 16 -17.70 0.07 -16.50
N ILE A 17 -16.68 -0.25 -15.71
CA ILE A 17 -15.29 -0.29 -16.17
C ILE A 17 -14.92 -1.72 -16.46
N ALA A 18 -14.59 -2.00 -17.72
CA ALA A 18 -14.32 -3.36 -18.18
C ALA A 18 -12.84 -3.75 -18.11
N THR A 19 -11.92 -2.78 -18.15
CA THR A 19 -10.48 -3.05 -18.25
C THR A 19 -9.68 -2.23 -17.26
N PRO A 20 -8.51 -2.74 -16.83
CA PRO A 20 -7.60 -1.95 -15.99
C PRO A 20 -7.12 -0.66 -16.66
N ARG A 21 -6.96 -0.65 -17.97
CA ARG A 21 -6.59 0.56 -18.73
C ARG A 21 -7.65 1.64 -18.64
N ALA A 22 -8.91 1.26 -18.75
CA ALA A 22 -10.02 2.21 -18.61
C ALA A 22 -10.11 2.75 -17.18
N LEU A 23 -9.77 1.93 -16.20
CA LEU A 23 -9.78 2.31 -14.78
C LEU A 23 -8.83 3.48 -14.48
N VAL A 24 -7.67 3.51 -15.09
CA VAL A 24 -6.62 4.50 -14.83
C VAL A 24 -6.53 5.59 -15.90
N ALA A 25 -7.29 5.50 -16.97
CA ALA A 25 -7.26 6.50 -18.05
C ALA A 25 -7.43 7.93 -17.48
N PRO A 26 -6.73 8.93 -17.97
CA PRO A 26 -5.84 8.93 -19.15
C PRO A 26 -4.39 8.50 -18.86
N LEU A 27 -4.08 8.06 -17.65
CA LEU A 27 -2.72 7.64 -17.29
C LEU A 27 -2.39 6.27 -17.91
N PRO A 28 -1.13 6.04 -18.33
CA PRO A 28 -0.69 4.71 -18.74
C PRO A 28 -0.69 3.73 -17.56
N LEU A 29 -1.07 2.48 -17.84
CA LEU A 29 -1.16 1.45 -16.80
C LEU A 29 0.18 1.21 -16.10
N ASN A 30 1.29 1.27 -16.84
CA ASN A 30 2.64 1.06 -16.33
C ASN A 30 3.20 2.22 -15.51
N GLU A 31 2.58 3.40 -15.56
CA GLU A 31 2.91 4.52 -14.68
C GLU A 31 2.14 4.47 -13.36
N VAL A 32 0.98 3.82 -13.36
CA VAL A 32 0.13 3.69 -12.17
C VAL A 32 0.50 2.46 -11.36
N PHE A 33 0.72 1.33 -12.02
CA PHE A 33 1.03 0.06 -11.37
C PHE A 33 2.45 -0.39 -11.71
N THR A 34 3.19 -0.82 -10.69
CA THR A 34 4.54 -1.36 -10.88
C THR A 34 4.50 -2.67 -11.67
N HIS A 35 5.64 -3.09 -12.18
CA HIS A 35 5.74 -4.36 -12.89
C HIS A 35 5.24 -5.54 -12.03
N ALA A 36 5.66 -5.59 -10.77
CA ALA A 36 5.26 -6.64 -9.83
C ALA A 36 3.73 -6.65 -9.61
N GLU A 37 3.12 -5.48 -9.46
CA GLU A 37 1.67 -5.35 -9.34
C GLU A 37 0.94 -5.83 -10.59
N ARG A 38 1.44 -5.47 -11.76
CA ARG A 38 0.85 -5.89 -13.05
C ARG A 38 0.94 -7.40 -13.26
N VAL A 39 2.06 -8.00 -12.95
CA VAL A 39 2.23 -9.47 -13.01
C VAL A 39 1.26 -10.17 -12.07
N ARG A 40 1.15 -9.67 -10.84
CA ARG A 40 0.26 -10.25 -9.83
C ARG A 40 -1.21 -10.11 -10.20
N SER A 41 -1.61 -8.96 -10.70
CA SER A 41 -3.00 -8.67 -11.06
C SER A 41 -3.40 -9.21 -12.43
N GLY A 42 -2.46 -9.46 -13.32
CA GLY A 42 -2.70 -9.99 -14.66
C GLY A 42 -3.09 -11.47 -14.71
N ARG A 43 -2.97 -12.18 -13.61
CA ARG A 43 -3.28 -13.62 -13.54
C ARG A 43 -4.78 -13.89 -13.30
N GLY A 44 -5.61 -13.55 -14.27
CA GLY A 44 -7.07 -13.80 -14.20
C GLY A 44 -7.80 -13.00 -13.13
N ARG A 45 -7.20 -11.92 -12.63
CA ARG A 45 -7.82 -11.04 -11.65
C ARG A 45 -8.81 -10.10 -12.32
N THR A 46 -9.93 -9.87 -11.65
CA THR A 46 -10.97 -8.95 -12.12
C THR A 46 -10.56 -7.49 -11.95
N VAL A 47 -11.25 -6.57 -12.63
CA VAL A 47 -11.07 -5.12 -12.48
C VAL A 47 -11.21 -4.68 -11.03
N GLN A 48 -12.05 -5.36 -10.25
CA GLN A 48 -12.23 -5.13 -8.82
C GLN A 48 -10.89 -5.19 -8.04
N HIS A 49 -9.99 -6.11 -8.37
CA HIS A 49 -8.66 -6.21 -7.75
C HIS A 49 -7.78 -5.00 -8.08
N TRP A 50 -7.84 -4.55 -9.32
CA TRP A 50 -7.12 -3.37 -9.75
C TRP A 50 -7.67 -2.10 -9.07
N ALA A 51 -8.98 -1.99 -8.97
CA ALA A 51 -9.64 -0.87 -8.30
C ALA A 51 -9.30 -0.82 -6.81
N GLY A 52 -9.29 -1.95 -6.12
CA GLY A 52 -8.90 -2.03 -4.72
C GLY A 52 -7.45 -1.57 -4.49
N ARG A 53 -6.54 -2.03 -5.34
CA ARG A 53 -5.15 -1.61 -5.29
C ARG A 53 -4.97 -0.12 -5.60
N LEU A 54 -5.71 0.40 -6.58
CA LEU A 54 -5.71 1.81 -6.91
C LEU A 54 -6.25 2.67 -5.75
N ALA A 55 -7.33 2.25 -5.12
CA ALA A 55 -7.86 2.92 -3.93
C ALA A 55 -6.82 2.97 -2.79
N ALA A 56 -6.09 1.88 -2.56
CA ALA A 56 -5.01 1.86 -1.58
C ALA A 56 -3.89 2.84 -1.91
N LYS A 57 -3.49 2.94 -3.17
CA LYS A 57 -2.49 3.92 -3.62
C LYS A 57 -2.93 5.36 -3.35
N TYR A 58 -4.17 5.71 -3.69
CA TYR A 58 -4.70 7.03 -3.40
C TYR A 58 -4.80 7.30 -1.90
N ALA A 59 -5.21 6.33 -1.10
CA ALA A 59 -5.27 6.48 0.35
C ALA A 59 -3.88 6.77 0.94
N VAL A 60 -2.84 6.07 0.47
CA VAL A 60 -1.46 6.31 0.89
C VAL A 60 -0.98 7.70 0.47
N LEU A 61 -1.26 8.13 -0.76
CA LEU A 61 -0.88 9.47 -1.22
C LEU A 61 -1.54 10.55 -0.38
N ARG A 62 -2.82 10.40 -0.02
CA ARG A 62 -3.52 11.32 0.88
C ARG A 62 -2.93 11.32 2.28
N LEU A 63 -2.56 10.16 2.79
CA LEU A 63 -1.89 10.03 4.08
C LEU A 63 -0.58 10.83 4.12
N LEU A 64 0.14 10.86 3.00
CA LEU A 64 1.43 11.56 2.86
C LEU A 64 1.28 13.01 2.35
N ASP A 65 0.08 13.55 2.34
CA ASP A 65 -0.23 14.90 1.82
C ASP A 65 0.19 15.10 0.34
N VAL A 66 0.09 14.05 -0.45
CA VAL A 66 0.33 14.08 -1.90
C VAL A 66 -0.99 13.84 -2.61
N ASP A 67 -1.81 14.85 -2.66
CA ASP A 67 -3.09 14.83 -3.37
C ASP A 67 -3.15 15.93 -4.46
N GLY A 68 -4.26 15.97 -5.15
CA GLY A 68 -4.47 16.94 -6.21
C GLY A 68 -3.88 16.55 -7.56
N PRO A 69 -3.68 17.52 -8.48
CA PRO A 69 -3.28 17.23 -9.86
C PRO A 69 -1.96 16.47 -10.02
N SER A 70 -1.05 16.60 -9.07
CA SER A 70 0.25 15.95 -9.11
C SER A 70 0.25 14.50 -8.58
N SER A 71 -0.84 14.05 -7.97
CA SER A 71 -0.93 12.72 -7.38
C SER A 71 -0.84 11.60 -8.41
N GLY A 72 -1.38 11.81 -9.60
CA GLY A 72 -1.36 10.82 -10.69
C GLY A 72 0.05 10.40 -11.09
N GLY A 73 1.01 11.32 -11.15
CA GLY A 73 2.40 11.03 -11.44
C GLY A 73 3.16 10.31 -10.32
N ARG A 74 2.57 10.19 -9.13
CA ARG A 74 3.19 9.56 -7.96
C ARG A 74 2.62 8.19 -7.63
N LEU A 75 1.60 7.74 -8.33
CA LEU A 75 0.94 6.44 -8.08
C LEU A 75 1.90 5.27 -8.22
N GLY A 76 2.82 5.31 -9.17
CA GLY A 76 3.85 4.28 -9.37
C GLY A 76 4.89 4.18 -8.25
N GLU A 77 5.01 5.19 -7.39
CA GLU A 77 5.89 5.17 -6.22
C GLU A 77 5.28 4.45 -5.01
N VAL A 78 4.00 4.15 -5.05
CA VAL A 78 3.29 3.36 -4.03
C VAL A 78 3.05 1.97 -4.58
N GLU A 79 3.76 0.98 -4.05
CA GLU A 79 3.58 -0.42 -4.46
C GLU A 79 2.74 -1.17 -3.42
N ILE A 80 1.66 -1.79 -3.86
CA ILE A 80 0.75 -2.56 -3.02
C ILE A 80 0.79 -4.02 -3.45
N LEU A 81 1.37 -4.86 -2.63
CA LEU A 81 1.49 -6.30 -2.89
C LEU A 81 1.09 -7.11 -1.67
N PRO A 82 0.58 -8.33 -1.84
CA PRO A 82 0.35 -9.23 -0.72
C PRO A 82 1.64 -9.46 0.06
N ARG A 83 1.56 -9.40 1.38
CA ARG A 83 2.70 -9.65 2.27
C ARG A 83 2.58 -11.04 2.89
N PRO A 84 3.30 -12.04 2.38
CA PRO A 84 3.27 -13.38 2.96
C PRO A 84 3.92 -13.39 4.34
N SER A 85 3.40 -14.24 5.23
CA SER A 85 4.03 -14.52 6.52
C SER A 85 5.33 -15.32 6.32
N ALA A 86 6.18 -15.36 7.36
CA ALA A 86 7.41 -16.15 7.32
C ALA A 86 7.15 -17.66 7.08
N LEU A 87 6.03 -18.19 7.57
CA LEU A 87 5.62 -19.57 7.32
C LEU A 87 5.26 -19.82 5.85
N CYS A 88 4.59 -18.87 5.21
CA CYS A 88 4.20 -18.98 3.82
C CYS A 88 5.39 -18.85 2.85
N ARG A 89 6.47 -18.20 3.24
CA ARG A 89 7.70 -18.11 2.44
C ARG A 89 8.43 -19.43 2.31
N ARG A 90 8.21 -20.36 3.26
CA ARG A 90 8.82 -21.70 3.26
C ARG A 90 8.00 -22.73 2.49
N ALA A 91 6.75 -22.43 2.19
CA ALA A 91 5.88 -23.29 1.40
C ALA A 91 6.04 -22.98 -0.09
N SER A 92 6.18 -23.99 -0.93
CA SER A 92 6.27 -23.85 -2.39
C SER A 92 4.96 -23.32 -3.00
N GLU A 93 3.84 -23.55 -2.32
CA GLU A 93 2.52 -23.05 -2.70
C GLU A 93 1.80 -22.54 -1.46
N CYS A 94 1.45 -21.26 -1.47
CA CYS A 94 0.62 -20.69 -0.43
C CYS A 94 -0.78 -20.41 -0.97
N LEU A 95 -1.77 -21.09 -0.40
CA LEU A 95 -3.19 -20.95 -0.75
C LEU A 95 -3.89 -19.88 0.11
N HIS A 96 -3.21 -19.28 1.07
CA HIS A 96 -3.79 -18.28 1.96
C HIS A 96 -3.91 -16.92 1.27
N GLY A 97 -4.98 -16.20 1.58
CA GLY A 97 -5.07 -14.78 1.33
C GLY A 97 -4.10 -14.02 2.24
N HIS A 98 -3.24 -13.18 1.68
CA HIS A 98 -2.32 -12.36 2.46
C HIS A 98 -2.80 -10.93 2.53
N PRO A 99 -2.63 -10.26 3.69
CA PRO A 99 -2.93 -8.85 3.79
C PRO A 99 -2.05 -8.05 2.83
N PRO A 100 -2.56 -6.94 2.28
CA PRO A 100 -1.76 -6.08 1.42
C PRO A 100 -0.65 -5.40 2.22
N GLY A 101 0.56 -5.37 1.66
CA GLY A 101 1.68 -4.61 2.16
C GLY A 101 1.95 -3.39 1.30
N VAL A 102 2.46 -2.34 1.90
CA VAL A 102 2.82 -1.08 1.25
C VAL A 102 4.33 -0.94 1.18
N ARG A 103 4.83 -0.68 -0.01
CA ARG A 103 6.22 -0.29 -0.23
C ARG A 103 6.26 1.06 -0.91
N LEU A 104 6.92 2.03 -0.28
CA LEU A 104 7.13 3.35 -0.84
C LEU A 104 8.46 3.36 -1.61
N ARG A 105 8.41 3.89 -2.82
CA ARG A 105 9.55 3.97 -3.73
C ARG A 105 9.88 5.43 -4.02
N GLY A 106 11.08 5.67 -4.55
CA GLY A 106 11.50 7.01 -4.96
C GLY A 106 11.39 8.04 -3.84
N ASP A 107 10.99 9.23 -4.20
CA ASP A 107 10.91 10.35 -3.27
C ASP A 107 9.88 10.16 -2.14
N LEU A 108 8.83 9.37 -2.36
CA LEU A 108 7.86 9.09 -1.30
C LEU A 108 8.48 8.30 -0.15
N GLY A 109 9.38 7.38 -0.45
CA GLY A 109 10.10 6.63 0.58
C GLY A 109 10.96 7.53 1.47
N ALA A 110 11.51 8.59 0.90
CA ALA A 110 12.32 9.56 1.64
C ALA A 110 11.51 10.55 2.51
N ARG A 111 10.20 10.66 2.27
CA ARG A 111 9.31 11.56 3.03
C ARG A 111 8.86 11.00 4.36
N VAL A 112 9.00 9.70 4.55
CA VAL A 112 8.52 9.00 5.75
C VAL A 112 9.69 8.80 6.70
N GLU A 113 9.49 9.09 7.98
CA GLU A 113 10.51 8.86 9.00
C GLU A 113 10.91 7.38 9.04
N PRO A 114 12.21 7.08 9.21
CA PRO A 114 12.68 5.71 9.37
C PRO A 114 11.91 4.99 10.49
N GLY A 115 11.49 3.76 10.21
CA GLY A 115 10.73 2.96 11.16
C GLY A 115 9.22 3.19 11.16
N THR A 116 8.73 4.26 10.52
CA THR A 116 7.29 4.45 10.31
C THR A 116 6.73 3.35 9.42
N ARG A 117 5.65 2.73 9.87
CA ARG A 117 4.92 1.72 9.10
C ARG A 117 3.69 2.34 8.47
N VAL A 118 3.52 2.08 7.18
CA VAL A 118 2.29 2.41 6.45
C VAL A 118 1.58 1.12 6.12
N GLY A 119 0.36 0.98 6.60
CA GLY A 119 -0.50 -0.16 6.32
C GLY A 119 -1.75 0.27 5.57
N VAL A 120 -2.37 -0.67 4.86
CA VAL A 120 -3.63 -0.44 4.16
C VAL A 120 -4.60 -1.57 4.42
N SER A 121 -5.88 -1.22 4.42
CA SER A 121 -6.99 -2.17 4.39
C SER A 121 -7.85 -1.85 3.17
N ILE A 122 -8.24 -2.88 2.43
CA ILE A 122 -9.00 -2.75 1.18
C ILE A 122 -10.31 -3.51 1.32
N SER A 123 -11.38 -2.87 0.93
CA SER A 123 -12.71 -3.47 0.83
C SER A 123 -13.34 -3.11 -0.51
N HIS A 124 -14.15 -3.98 -1.04
CA HIS A 124 -14.90 -3.72 -2.26
C HIS A 124 -16.27 -4.37 -2.22
N GLY A 125 -17.21 -3.71 -2.81
CA GLY A 125 -18.58 -4.16 -2.97
C GLY A 125 -19.02 -3.99 -4.42
N ALA A 126 -20.30 -3.84 -4.64
CA ALA A 126 -20.89 -3.67 -5.96
C ALA A 126 -20.42 -2.38 -6.63
N GLY A 127 -19.36 -2.47 -7.43
CA GLY A 127 -18.87 -1.37 -8.26
C GLY A 127 -18.03 -0.31 -7.55
N LEU A 128 -17.66 -0.51 -6.27
CA LEU A 128 -16.89 0.44 -5.50
C LEU A 128 -15.78 -0.26 -4.70
N ALA A 129 -14.56 0.22 -4.83
CA ALA A 129 -13.44 -0.16 -3.97
C ALA A 129 -13.13 0.97 -2.99
N ILE A 130 -12.89 0.62 -1.73
CA ILE A 130 -12.53 1.56 -0.68
C ILE A 130 -11.25 1.08 -0.02
N ALA A 131 -10.34 1.99 0.28
CA ALA A 131 -9.16 1.68 1.06
C ALA A 131 -8.95 2.70 2.16
N VAL A 132 -8.37 2.22 3.26
CA VAL A 132 -7.91 3.03 4.38
C VAL A 132 -6.42 2.80 4.53
N ALA A 133 -5.64 3.87 4.58
CA ALA A 133 -4.22 3.84 4.88
C ALA A 133 -3.98 4.36 6.29
N LEU A 134 -3.08 3.73 7.01
CA LEU A 134 -2.71 4.04 8.38
C LEU A 134 -1.19 4.21 8.47
N ALA A 135 -0.75 5.21 9.22
CA ALA A 135 0.64 5.35 9.60
C ALA A 135 0.79 5.08 11.11
N SER A 136 1.77 4.27 11.46
CA SER A 136 2.15 4.03 12.85
C SER A 136 3.60 4.46 13.08
N ALA A 137 3.83 5.17 14.18
CA ALA A 137 5.17 5.57 14.59
C ALA A 137 6.04 4.34 14.88
N PRO A 138 7.38 4.46 14.77
CA PRO A 138 8.29 3.44 15.24
C PRO A 138 8.01 3.14 16.73
N LEU A 139 8.03 1.85 17.09
CA LEU A 139 8.03 1.49 18.48
C LEU A 139 9.30 2.08 19.14
N PRO A 140 9.21 2.64 20.35
CA PRO A 140 10.42 3.01 21.08
C PRO A 140 11.31 1.76 21.18
N GLU A 141 12.58 1.93 20.87
CA GLU A 141 13.56 0.88 21.15
C GLU A 141 13.48 0.62 22.65
N ASP A 142 13.25 -0.63 23.03
CA ASP A 142 13.38 -1.05 24.42
C ASP A 142 14.80 -0.69 24.82
N GLU A 143 14.96 0.35 25.65
CA GLU A 143 16.20 0.57 26.36
C GLU A 143 16.40 -0.71 27.20
N SER A 144 17.25 -1.58 26.68
CA SER A 144 17.74 -2.72 27.43
C SER A 144 18.39 -2.12 28.67
N ASP A 145 17.67 -2.21 29.80
CA ASP A 145 18.25 -2.00 31.12
C ASP A 145 19.38 -3.01 31.27
N ASP A 146 20.57 -2.62 30.85
CA ASP A 146 21.80 -3.23 31.32
C ASP A 146 21.90 -2.91 32.82
N HIS A 147 21.16 -3.68 33.60
CA HIS A 147 21.45 -3.82 35.01
C HIS A 147 22.82 -4.51 35.11
N GLU A 148 23.88 -3.70 35.10
CA GLU A 148 25.13 -4.11 35.66
C GLU A 148 24.88 -4.36 37.15
N ASP A 149 24.62 -5.62 37.52
CA ASP A 149 24.78 -6.11 38.85
C ASP A 149 26.26 -5.98 39.21
N GLY A 150 26.62 -4.79 39.71
CA GLY A 150 27.88 -4.55 40.36
C GLY A 150 27.96 -5.39 41.64
N ASN A 151 28.53 -6.55 41.51
CA ASN A 151 28.94 -7.36 42.66
C ASN A 151 30.24 -6.77 43.22
N ALA A 152 30.10 -6.11 44.32
CA ALA A 152 31.22 -5.76 45.18
C ALA A 152 31.46 -6.84 46.25
#